data_4e5d0ebd479b619abb8d08ddd6f54ae2
#
_entry.id   4e5d0ebd479b619abb8d08ddd6f54ae2
#
_cell.length_a   1.000
_cell.length_b   1.000
_cell.length_c   1.000
_cell.angle_alpha   90.00
_cell.angle_beta   90.00
_cell.angle_gamma   90.00
#
_symmetry.space_group_name_H-M   'P 1'
#
loop_
_entity.id
_entity.type
_entity.pdbx_description
1 polymer ?
#
loop_
_entity_poly.entity_id
_entity_poly.type
_entity_poly.pdbx_seq_one_letter_code
_entity_poly.pdbx_strand_id
1 'polypeptide(L)'
;MNFPIGTFPYASVGFHYAYDNENLHLQASLYNGEGNYRFTGPNNVFRFCPKSDGLFALAQAEYRHRGSHYYLGASLHSETDTTPTVWTYAEQALSPDLILLAAYGHAFGSYISCQNFAALGAKYTYKRATFGLISSYARILNTDEFSTEFVCNLQLTSFLALKPAFHIITDNGTTKCVAQLRVNVGI
;
A
#
# COMPACT_ATOMS: atom_id res chain seq x y z
N MET A 1 -4.07 5.73 3.27
CA MET A 1 -4.44 5.12 1.97
C MET A 1 -5.05 3.76 2.27
N ASN A 2 -6.31 3.56 1.92
CA ASN A 2 -7.08 2.34 2.23
C ASN A 2 -6.87 1.32 1.10
N PHE A 3 -5.74 0.65 1.10
CA PHE A 3 -5.46 -0.40 0.13
C PHE A 3 -6.12 -1.72 0.57
N PRO A 4 -6.64 -2.57 -0.35
CA PRO A 4 -7.36 -3.80 0.03
C PRO A 4 -6.54 -4.83 0.79
N ILE A 5 -5.22 -4.69 0.85
CA ILE A 5 -4.35 -5.53 1.67
C ILE A 5 -4.21 -4.88 3.06
N GLY A 6 -5.27 -4.91 3.82
CA GLY A 6 -5.27 -4.44 5.20
C GLY A 6 -4.79 -5.51 6.18
N THR A 7 -3.59 -6.01 6.02
CA THR A 7 -2.98 -6.83 7.06
C THR A 7 -2.22 -5.93 8.01
N PHE A 8 -2.75 -5.73 9.20
CA PHE A 8 -1.95 -5.17 10.28
C PHE A 8 -0.79 -6.12 10.58
N PRO A 9 0.39 -5.58 10.98
CA PRO A 9 1.57 -6.39 11.25
C PRO A 9 1.43 -7.17 12.55
N TYR A 10 0.60 -8.20 12.54
CA TYR A 10 0.67 -9.22 13.57
C TYR A 10 1.90 -10.09 13.26
N ALA A 11 2.75 -10.28 14.25
CA ALA A 11 3.92 -11.14 14.08
C ALA A 11 3.46 -12.58 13.81
N SER A 12 3.87 -13.14 12.70
CA SER A 12 3.57 -14.50 12.29
C SER A 12 4.83 -15.16 11.75
N VAL A 13 5.01 -16.44 12.01
CA VAL A 13 6.11 -17.21 11.39
C VAL A 13 5.79 -17.39 9.92
N GLY A 14 6.79 -17.17 9.08
CA GLY A 14 6.65 -17.34 7.65
C GLY A 14 7.98 -17.49 6.94
N PHE A 15 7.86 -17.81 5.66
CA PHE A 15 8.98 -17.87 4.73
C PHE A 15 8.82 -16.75 3.72
N HIS A 16 9.92 -16.12 3.39
CA HIS A 16 9.99 -15.12 2.34
C HIS A 16 11.08 -15.51 1.35
N TYR A 17 10.76 -15.43 0.07
CA TYR A 17 11.68 -15.60 -1.03
C TYR A 17 11.66 -14.37 -1.92
N ALA A 18 12.82 -13.88 -2.31
CA ALA A 18 12.96 -12.79 -3.26
C ALA A 18 14.01 -13.15 -4.32
N TYR A 19 13.70 -12.78 -5.55
CA TYR A 19 14.62 -12.84 -6.69
C TYR A 19 14.70 -11.44 -7.29
N ASP A 20 15.89 -10.97 -7.56
CA ASP A 20 16.13 -9.63 -8.08
C ASP A 20 17.16 -9.65 -9.21
N ASN A 21 16.83 -8.95 -10.31
CA ASN A 21 17.78 -8.62 -11.36
C ASN A 21 17.51 -7.18 -11.85
N GLU A 22 18.20 -6.72 -12.89
CA GLU A 22 18.09 -5.36 -13.39
C GLU A 22 16.66 -4.92 -13.73
N ASN A 23 15.86 -5.82 -14.32
CA ASN A 23 14.53 -5.49 -14.85
C ASN A 23 13.37 -6.14 -14.09
N LEU A 24 13.65 -7.14 -13.26
CA LEU A 24 12.60 -7.94 -12.63
C LEU A 24 12.93 -8.18 -11.16
N HIS A 25 11.98 -7.85 -10.29
CA HIS A 25 11.99 -8.25 -8.89
C HIS A 25 10.75 -9.10 -8.60
N LEU A 26 10.97 -10.32 -8.13
CA LEU A 26 9.91 -11.24 -7.72
C LEU A 26 10.01 -11.49 -6.24
N GLN A 27 8.90 -11.48 -5.55
CA GLN A 27 8.83 -11.85 -4.15
C GLN A 27 7.61 -12.72 -3.87
N ALA A 28 7.79 -13.70 -3.01
CA ALA A 28 6.72 -14.56 -2.52
C ALA A 28 6.91 -14.80 -1.03
N SER A 29 5.82 -14.81 -0.30
CA SER A 29 5.82 -15.04 1.13
C SER A 29 4.70 -16.00 1.51
N LEU A 30 4.96 -16.84 2.49
CA LEU A 30 4.00 -17.75 3.07
C LEU A 30 4.08 -17.64 4.58
N TYR A 31 2.98 -17.31 5.21
CA TYR A 31 2.88 -17.10 6.66
C TYR A 31 1.85 -18.03 7.28
N ASN A 32 1.99 -18.29 8.57
CA ASN A 32 0.88 -18.84 9.36
C ASN A 32 -0.31 -17.88 9.27
N GLY A 33 -1.51 -18.40 8.99
CA GLY A 33 -2.66 -17.58 8.63
C GLY A 33 -3.23 -16.76 9.80
N GLU A 34 -3.15 -17.27 11.03
CA GLU A 34 -3.47 -16.48 12.21
C GLU A 34 -2.29 -15.60 12.61
N GLY A 35 -2.47 -14.30 12.49
CA GLY A 35 -1.57 -13.35 13.11
C GLY A 35 -1.72 -13.38 14.63
N ASN A 36 -0.61 -13.31 15.34
CA ASN A 36 -0.57 -13.46 16.79
C ASN A 36 -0.99 -12.17 17.50
N TYR A 37 -2.28 -11.83 17.47
CA TYR A 37 -2.83 -10.78 18.34
C TYR A 37 -3.01 -11.24 19.79
N ARG A 38 -2.81 -12.55 20.08
CA ARG A 38 -2.89 -13.16 21.41
C ARG A 38 -1.50 -13.50 21.93
N PHE A 39 -0.65 -12.50 22.11
CA PHE A 39 0.67 -12.67 22.74
C PHE A 39 0.62 -13.08 24.21
N THR A 40 -0.55 -13.26 24.80
CA THR A 40 -0.73 -13.62 26.19
C THR A 40 -1.09 -15.10 26.30
N GLY A 41 -0.19 -15.92 26.87
CA GLY A 41 -0.41 -17.33 27.15
C GLY A 41 0.45 -18.28 26.31
N PRO A 42 -0.04 -19.49 26.00
CA PRO A 42 0.74 -20.52 25.30
C PRO A 42 0.96 -20.22 23.81
N ASN A 43 0.49 -19.08 23.31
CA ASN A 43 0.63 -18.66 21.91
C ASN A 43 1.97 -17.96 21.72
N ASN A 44 2.91 -18.67 21.19
CA ASN A 44 4.23 -18.17 20.92
C ASN A 44 4.30 -17.73 19.44
N VAL A 45 5.13 -16.72 19.16
CA VAL A 45 5.37 -16.19 17.80
C VAL A 45 5.91 -17.23 16.82
N PHE A 46 6.49 -18.31 17.34
CA PHE A 46 7.02 -19.43 16.56
C PHE A 46 6.00 -20.52 16.30
N ARG A 47 4.74 -20.36 16.75
CA ARG A 47 3.67 -21.32 16.45
C ARG A 47 3.41 -21.34 14.95
N PHE A 48 3.50 -22.51 14.36
CA PHE A 48 3.16 -22.78 12.97
C PHE A 48 2.17 -23.94 12.92
N CYS A 49 0.89 -23.62 12.79
CA CYS A 49 -0.21 -24.59 12.83
C CYS A 49 -1.17 -24.38 11.66
N PRO A 50 -0.79 -24.71 10.42
CA PRO A 50 -1.62 -24.44 9.23
C PRO A 50 -3.01 -25.08 9.25
N LYS A 51 -3.18 -26.17 10.01
CA LYS A 51 -4.48 -26.86 10.13
C LYS A 51 -5.52 -26.09 10.94
N SER A 52 -5.09 -25.29 11.92
CA SER A 52 -5.99 -24.50 12.78
C SER A 52 -6.00 -23.02 12.43
N ASP A 53 -4.90 -22.52 11.90
CA ASP A 53 -4.65 -21.10 11.73
C ASP A 53 -4.72 -20.69 10.24
N GLY A 54 -4.81 -21.71 9.34
CA GLY A 54 -4.70 -21.47 7.90
C GLY A 54 -3.30 -21.07 7.46
N LEU A 55 -3.19 -20.66 6.22
CA LEU A 55 -1.98 -20.11 5.59
C LEU A 55 -2.31 -18.81 4.88
N PHE A 56 -1.46 -17.81 5.03
CA PHE A 56 -1.51 -16.59 4.24
C PHE A 56 -0.35 -16.57 3.25
N ALA A 57 -0.69 -16.56 1.97
CA ALA A 57 0.26 -16.48 0.86
C ALA A 57 0.18 -15.12 0.18
N LEU A 58 1.33 -14.57 -0.20
CA LEU A 58 1.45 -13.32 -0.92
C LEU A 58 2.53 -13.46 -1.99
N ALA A 59 2.28 -12.96 -3.19
CA ALA A 59 3.27 -12.90 -4.26
C ALA A 59 3.17 -11.55 -4.98
N GLN A 60 4.30 -11.00 -5.38
CA GLN A 60 4.38 -9.78 -6.16
C GLN A 60 5.52 -9.86 -7.17
N ALA A 61 5.27 -9.34 -8.37
CA ALA A 61 6.26 -9.09 -9.40
C ALA A 61 6.38 -7.58 -9.62
N GLU A 62 7.60 -7.08 -9.74
CA GLU A 62 7.93 -5.74 -10.20
C GLU A 62 8.73 -5.84 -11.49
N TYR A 63 8.29 -5.14 -12.53
CA TYR A 63 9.03 -4.93 -13.76
C TYR A 63 9.56 -3.51 -13.82
N ARG A 64 10.86 -3.35 -14.07
CA ARG A 64 11.57 -2.08 -14.12
C ARG A 64 12.01 -1.79 -15.54
N HIS A 65 11.70 -0.62 -16.05
CA HIS A 65 12.15 -0.20 -17.38
C HIS A 65 12.30 1.32 -17.46
N ARG A 66 13.49 1.80 -17.78
CA ARG A 66 13.79 3.23 -18.02
C ARG A 66 13.27 4.17 -16.92
N GLY A 67 13.47 3.80 -15.66
CA GLY A 67 12.99 4.58 -14.50
C GLY A 67 11.49 4.45 -14.20
N SER A 68 10.78 3.62 -14.96
CA SER A 68 9.39 3.24 -14.68
C SER A 68 9.34 1.91 -13.96
N HIS A 69 8.33 1.74 -13.09
CA HIS A 69 8.13 0.57 -12.27
C HIS A 69 6.68 0.10 -12.38
N TYR A 70 6.48 -1.20 -12.60
CA TYR A 70 5.16 -1.79 -12.76
C TYR A 70 5.05 -3.00 -11.84
N TYR A 71 4.05 -3.00 -10.99
CA TYR A 71 3.83 -4.03 -9.97
C TYR A 71 2.53 -4.77 -10.23
N LEU A 72 2.57 -6.08 -10.08
CA LEU A 72 1.41 -6.95 -10.06
C LEU A 72 1.55 -7.89 -8.88
N GLY A 73 0.52 -8.00 -8.06
CA GLY A 73 0.55 -8.86 -6.90
C GLY A 73 -0.79 -9.49 -6.59
N ALA A 74 -0.72 -10.55 -5.80
CA ALA A 74 -1.89 -11.24 -5.29
C ALA A 74 -1.62 -11.75 -3.87
N SER A 75 -2.66 -11.87 -3.08
CA SER A 75 -2.63 -12.56 -1.79
C SER A 75 -3.83 -13.48 -1.63
N LEU A 76 -3.65 -14.52 -0.84
CA LEU A 76 -4.67 -15.52 -0.53
C LEU A 76 -4.49 -15.97 0.91
N HIS A 77 -5.60 -16.10 1.61
CA HIS A 77 -5.67 -16.77 2.90
C HIS A 77 -6.41 -18.08 2.75
N SER A 78 -6.02 -19.17 3.41
CA SER A 78 -6.60 -20.50 3.22
C SER A 78 -7.81 -20.83 4.09
N GLU A 79 -8.23 -19.92 4.97
CA GLU A 79 -9.44 -20.11 5.77
C GLU A 79 -10.73 -19.83 5.02
N THR A 80 -11.87 -20.27 5.56
CA THR A 80 -13.18 -20.26 4.89
C THR A 80 -13.73 -18.88 4.56
N ASP A 81 -13.27 -17.86 5.25
CA ASP A 81 -13.58 -16.44 4.95
C ASP A 81 -12.49 -15.79 4.08
N THR A 82 -11.76 -16.62 3.34
CA THR A 82 -10.63 -16.20 2.52
C THR A 82 -11.03 -15.20 1.48
N THR A 83 -10.24 -14.17 1.43
CA THR A 83 -10.40 -13.14 0.45
C THR A 83 -9.16 -13.08 -0.41
N PRO A 84 -9.21 -13.71 -1.59
CA PRO A 84 -8.21 -13.43 -2.60
C PRO A 84 -8.19 -11.93 -2.88
N THR A 85 -7.02 -11.34 -2.90
CA THR A 85 -6.82 -9.94 -3.25
C THR A 85 -5.83 -9.87 -4.39
N VAL A 86 -6.11 -9.03 -5.36
CA VAL A 86 -5.17 -8.71 -6.45
C VAL A 86 -4.92 -7.21 -6.47
N TRP A 87 -3.72 -6.82 -6.86
CA TRP A 87 -3.38 -5.41 -7.03
C TRP A 87 -2.40 -5.22 -8.17
N THR A 88 -2.46 -4.04 -8.74
CA THR A 88 -1.45 -3.51 -9.65
C THR A 88 -1.12 -2.08 -9.27
N TYR A 89 0.12 -1.71 -9.48
CA TYR A 89 0.62 -0.37 -9.24
C TYR A 89 1.63 -0.04 -10.33
N ALA A 90 1.58 1.17 -10.85
CA ALA A 90 2.49 1.63 -11.90
C ALA A 90 3.04 3.02 -11.55
N GLU A 91 4.34 3.18 -11.73
CA GLU A 91 5.05 4.44 -11.78
C GLU A 91 5.62 4.61 -13.19
N GLN A 92 5.01 5.49 -13.98
CA GLN A 92 5.47 5.78 -15.34
C GLN A 92 6.32 7.04 -15.35
N ALA A 93 7.62 6.92 -15.53
CA ALA A 93 8.50 8.05 -15.77
C ALA A 93 8.23 8.63 -17.17
N LEU A 94 7.76 9.87 -17.26
CA LEU A 94 7.61 10.62 -18.50
C LEU A 94 8.85 11.48 -18.77
N SER A 95 9.52 11.92 -17.72
CA SER A 95 10.81 12.61 -17.74
C SER A 95 11.54 12.34 -16.41
N PRO A 96 12.80 12.78 -16.25
CA PRO A 96 13.49 12.67 -14.97
C PRO A 96 12.75 13.34 -13.81
N ASP A 97 11.94 14.36 -14.11
CA ASP A 97 11.27 15.18 -13.11
C ASP A 97 9.77 14.86 -12.98
N LEU A 98 9.16 14.16 -13.93
CA LEU A 98 7.72 13.89 -13.97
C LEU A 98 7.43 12.39 -14.00
N ILE A 99 6.72 11.92 -12.99
CA ILE A 99 6.26 10.53 -12.86
C ILE A 99 4.74 10.53 -12.72
N LEU A 100 4.06 9.71 -13.51
CA LEU A 100 2.65 9.39 -13.33
C LEU A 100 2.52 8.15 -12.45
N LEU A 101 1.47 8.13 -11.66
CA LEU A 101 1.15 7.06 -10.71
C LEU A 101 -0.23 6.51 -11.04
N ALA A 102 -0.38 5.18 -11.06
CA ALA A 102 -1.66 4.52 -11.14
C ALA A 102 -1.66 3.30 -10.21
N ALA A 103 -2.76 3.10 -9.51
CA ALA A 103 -2.93 1.92 -8.65
C ALA A 103 -4.36 1.39 -8.76
N TYR A 104 -4.50 0.08 -8.70
CA TYR A 104 -5.76 -0.60 -8.58
C TYR A 104 -5.62 -1.81 -7.65
N GLY A 105 -6.63 -2.07 -6.85
CA GLY A 105 -6.70 -3.24 -6.00
C GLY A 105 -8.14 -3.73 -5.85
N HIS A 106 -8.32 -5.04 -5.83
CA HIS A 106 -9.61 -5.68 -5.66
C HIS A 106 -9.49 -6.86 -4.71
N ALA A 107 -10.42 -6.95 -3.79
CA ALA A 107 -10.57 -8.05 -2.86
C ALA A 107 -11.91 -8.76 -3.11
N PHE A 108 -11.86 -10.08 -3.32
CA PHE A 108 -12.98 -10.89 -3.85
C PHE A 108 -13.95 -11.40 -2.79
N GLY A 109 -13.90 -10.94 -1.57
CA GLY A 109 -14.80 -11.39 -0.49
C GLY A 109 -15.84 -10.34 -0.08
N SER A 110 -16.84 -10.76 0.67
CA SER A 110 -17.95 -9.92 1.13
C SER A 110 -17.70 -9.26 2.51
N TYR A 111 -16.71 -9.73 3.26
CA TYR A 111 -16.43 -9.26 4.64
C TYR A 111 -15.20 -8.36 4.76
N ILE A 112 -14.87 -7.64 3.70
CA ILE A 112 -13.62 -6.87 3.64
C ILE A 112 -13.88 -5.40 3.86
N SER A 113 -13.01 -4.79 4.67
CA SER A 113 -13.08 -3.36 4.94
C SER A 113 -12.91 -2.50 3.68
N CYS A 114 -12.07 -2.90 2.74
CA CYS A 114 -11.89 -2.21 1.46
C CYS A 114 -11.97 -3.20 0.31
N GLN A 115 -13.07 -3.17 -0.45
CA GLN A 115 -13.36 -4.11 -1.53
C GLN A 115 -12.70 -3.70 -2.85
N ASN A 116 -12.71 -2.42 -3.15
CA ASN A 116 -12.10 -1.84 -4.35
C ASN A 116 -11.29 -0.62 -3.98
N PHE A 117 -10.17 -0.46 -4.63
CA PHE A 117 -9.33 0.71 -4.55
C PHE A 117 -8.83 1.06 -5.94
N ALA A 118 -8.88 2.33 -6.32
CA ALA A 118 -8.24 2.84 -7.51
C ALA A 118 -7.62 4.20 -7.22
N ALA A 119 -6.46 4.48 -7.78
CA ALA A 119 -5.83 5.78 -7.63
C ALA A 119 -5.08 6.18 -8.89
N LEU A 120 -5.08 7.49 -9.16
CA LEU A 120 -4.29 8.13 -10.20
C LEU A 120 -3.59 9.34 -9.60
N GLY A 121 -2.37 9.59 -10.02
CA GLY A 121 -1.60 10.72 -9.50
C GLY A 121 -0.41 11.08 -10.37
N ALA A 122 0.25 12.16 -9.96
CA ALA A 122 1.49 12.62 -10.57
C ALA A 122 2.44 13.14 -9.49
N LYS A 123 3.73 12.92 -9.72
CA LYS A 123 4.82 13.47 -8.94
C LYS A 123 5.70 14.32 -9.86
N TYR A 124 5.93 15.57 -9.49
CA TYR A 124 6.78 16.47 -10.22
C TYR A 124 7.87 17.03 -9.30
N THR A 125 9.11 16.91 -9.71
CA THR A 125 10.28 17.42 -8.97
C THR A 125 10.84 18.66 -9.67
N TYR A 126 10.99 19.74 -8.94
CA TYR A 126 11.62 20.95 -9.41
C TYR A 126 12.64 21.46 -8.38
N LYS A 127 13.91 21.39 -8.72
CA LYS A 127 15.01 21.79 -7.83
C LYS A 127 14.93 21.06 -6.48
N ARG A 128 14.58 21.79 -5.42
CA ARG A 128 14.48 21.29 -4.03
C ARG A 128 13.05 20.98 -3.59
N ALA A 129 12.08 21.10 -4.50
CA ALA A 129 10.68 20.85 -4.22
C ALA A 129 10.19 19.65 -5.02
N THR A 130 9.45 18.76 -4.36
CA THR A 130 8.71 17.69 -5.02
C THR A 130 7.23 17.88 -4.71
N PHE A 131 6.43 17.98 -5.74
CA PHE A 131 4.98 18.11 -5.68
C PHE A 131 4.34 16.77 -6.01
N GLY A 132 3.33 16.41 -5.26
CA GLY A 132 2.52 15.23 -5.51
C GLY A 132 1.04 15.61 -5.53
N LEU A 133 0.32 15.08 -6.49
CA LEU A 133 -1.13 15.13 -6.55
C LEU A 133 -1.61 13.69 -6.79
N ILE A 134 -2.50 13.20 -5.94
CA ILE A 134 -3.12 11.90 -6.10
C ILE A 134 -4.60 11.99 -5.81
N SER A 135 -5.42 11.39 -6.67
CA SER A 135 -6.85 11.18 -6.41
C SER A 135 -7.11 9.69 -6.32
N SER A 136 -7.89 9.30 -5.34
CA SER A 136 -8.22 7.89 -5.12
C SER A 136 -9.71 7.70 -4.85
N TYR A 137 -10.17 6.52 -5.20
CA TYR A 137 -11.47 5.97 -4.89
C TYR A 137 -11.27 4.70 -4.07
N ALA A 138 -12.06 4.53 -3.04
CA ALA A 138 -12.12 3.29 -2.26
C ALA A 138 -13.58 2.93 -1.94
N ARG A 139 -13.92 1.64 -2.05
CA ARG A 139 -15.18 1.12 -1.55
C ARG A 139 -14.95 0.42 -0.23
N ILE A 140 -15.39 1.07 0.85
CA ILE A 140 -15.14 0.65 2.23
C ILE A 140 -16.49 0.31 2.89
N LEU A 141 -16.67 -0.95 3.32
CA LEU A 141 -17.89 -1.40 4.00
C LEU A 141 -19.17 -0.95 3.30
N ASN A 142 -19.25 -1.11 1.98
CA ASN A 142 -20.36 -0.67 1.12
C ASN A 142 -20.53 0.86 0.98
N THR A 143 -19.56 1.63 1.41
CA THR A 143 -19.52 3.08 1.27
C THR A 143 -18.46 3.47 0.27
N ASP A 144 -18.77 4.44 -0.58
CA ASP A 144 -17.83 4.97 -1.56
C ASP A 144 -17.10 6.19 -0.97
N GLU A 145 -15.78 6.11 -0.90
CA GLU A 145 -14.91 7.20 -0.47
C GLU A 145 -14.10 7.70 -1.67
N PHE A 146 -14.09 9.01 -1.88
CA PHE A 146 -13.21 9.70 -2.81
C PHE A 146 -12.26 10.58 -2.04
N SER A 147 -10.97 10.52 -2.34
CA SER A 147 -10.01 11.43 -1.75
C SER A 147 -9.07 12.02 -2.78
N THR A 148 -8.70 13.29 -2.57
CA THR A 148 -7.65 13.96 -3.34
C THR A 148 -6.66 14.55 -2.35
N GLU A 149 -5.39 14.23 -2.55
CA GLU A 149 -4.29 14.73 -1.75
C GLU A 149 -3.34 15.53 -2.63
N PHE A 150 -3.01 16.73 -2.19
CA PHE A 150 -1.89 17.51 -2.68
C PHE A 150 -0.81 17.56 -1.61
N VAL A 151 0.41 17.24 -1.97
CA VAL A 151 1.57 17.30 -1.07
C VAL A 151 2.73 18.04 -1.73
N CYS A 152 3.44 18.84 -0.97
CA CYS A 152 4.71 19.41 -1.37
C CYS A 152 5.80 18.95 -0.38
N ASN A 153 6.91 18.44 -0.88
CA ASN A 153 8.10 18.19 -0.08
C ASN A 153 9.16 19.20 -0.45
N LEU A 154 9.44 20.15 0.43
CA LEU A 154 10.39 21.22 0.24
C LEU A 154 11.65 20.96 1.07
N GLN A 155 12.75 20.62 0.42
CA GLN A 155 14.05 20.45 1.07
C GLN A 155 14.69 21.81 1.30
N LEU A 156 14.68 22.28 2.54
CA LEU A 156 15.26 23.58 2.93
C LEU A 156 16.77 23.50 3.07
N THR A 157 17.25 22.46 3.77
CA THR A 157 18.68 22.17 3.96
C THR A 157 18.92 20.67 3.81
N SER A 158 20.15 20.20 3.92
CA SER A 158 20.47 18.77 3.89
C SER A 158 19.78 17.96 5.00
N PHE A 159 19.45 18.60 6.12
CA PHE A 159 18.86 17.96 7.29
C PHE A 159 17.42 18.42 7.61
N LEU A 160 16.86 19.40 6.88
CA LEU A 160 15.53 19.96 7.18
C LEU A 160 14.65 19.96 5.93
N ALA A 161 13.49 19.33 6.02
CA ALA A 161 12.46 19.40 5.00
C ALA A 161 11.08 19.73 5.60
N LEU A 162 10.30 20.53 4.86
CA LEU A 162 8.91 20.81 5.16
C LEU A 162 8.00 20.04 4.20
N LYS A 163 6.92 19.47 4.72
CA LYS A 163 5.92 18.72 3.92
C LYS A 163 4.51 19.23 4.24
N PRO A 164 4.09 20.38 3.67
CA PRO A 164 2.68 20.73 3.67
C PRO A 164 1.89 19.71 2.82
N ALA A 165 0.72 19.31 3.32
CA ALA A 165 -0.22 18.48 2.62
C ALA A 165 -1.64 19.01 2.82
N PHE A 166 -2.47 18.86 1.81
CA PHE A 166 -3.88 19.21 1.83
C PHE A 166 -4.68 18.05 1.28
N HIS A 167 -5.69 17.62 2.03
CA HIS A 167 -6.55 16.49 1.67
C HIS A 167 -7.99 16.97 1.57
N ILE A 168 -8.68 16.51 0.53
CA ILE A 168 -10.13 16.61 0.37
C ILE A 168 -10.66 15.18 0.39
N ILE A 169 -11.53 14.85 1.33
CA ILE A 169 -12.09 13.51 1.49
C ILE A 169 -13.60 13.64 1.43
N THR A 170 -14.24 12.92 0.51
CA THR A 170 -15.69 12.84 0.40
C THR A 170 -16.12 11.41 0.69
N ASP A 171 -16.92 11.26 1.74
CA ASP A 171 -17.48 9.99 2.20
C ASP A 171 -19.00 10.19 2.43
N ASN A 172 -19.83 9.33 1.86
CA ASN A 172 -21.28 9.39 1.97
C ASN A 172 -21.87 10.81 1.72
N GLY A 173 -21.36 11.52 0.72
CA GLY A 173 -21.80 12.88 0.40
C GLY A 173 -21.33 13.96 1.38
N THR A 174 -20.54 13.60 2.39
CA THR A 174 -19.92 14.57 3.32
C THR A 174 -18.48 14.81 2.90
N THR A 175 -18.14 16.08 2.66
CA THR A 175 -16.77 16.47 2.29
C THR A 175 -16.05 17.07 3.49
N LYS A 176 -14.85 16.58 3.75
CA LYS A 176 -13.93 17.07 4.79
C LYS A 176 -12.63 17.54 4.14
N CYS A 177 -12.09 18.65 4.65
CA CYS A 177 -10.78 19.16 4.24
C CYS A 177 -9.83 19.07 5.43
N VAL A 178 -8.63 18.55 5.19
CA VAL A 178 -7.58 18.43 6.21
C VAL A 178 -6.32 19.06 5.68
N ALA A 179 -5.76 20.00 6.42
CA ALA A 179 -4.43 20.56 6.16
C ALA A 179 -3.44 20.02 7.18
N GLN A 180 -2.27 19.60 6.73
CA GLN A 180 -1.21 19.06 7.57
C GLN A 180 0.12 19.72 7.20
N LEU A 181 0.92 20.01 8.21
CA LEU A 181 2.33 20.39 8.04
C LEU A 181 3.21 19.38 8.80
N ARG A 182 4.09 18.70 8.08
CA ARG A 182 5.11 17.83 8.67
C ARG A 182 6.47 18.47 8.51
N VAL A 183 7.24 18.48 9.60
CA VAL A 183 8.64 18.91 9.61
C VAL A 183 9.51 17.66 9.78
N ASN A 184 10.41 17.41 8.85
CA ASN A 184 11.36 16.33 8.94
C ASN A 184 12.73 16.89 9.25
N VAL A 185 13.33 16.39 10.32
CA VAL A 185 14.70 16.72 10.73
C VAL A 185 15.52 15.44 10.68
N GLY A 186 16.50 15.40 9.78
CA GLY A 186 17.48 14.31 9.68
C GLY A 186 18.69 14.65 10.55
N ILE A 187 19.24 13.66 11.23
CA ILE A 187 20.51 13.75 11.97
C ILE A 187 21.59 13.06 11.14
#